data_71030149fc793c124bd9a70ca74975d1
#
_entry.id   71030149fc793c124bd9a70ca74975d1
#
_cell.length_a   1.000
_cell.length_b   1.000
_cell.length_c   1.000
_cell.angle_alpha   90.00
_cell.angle_beta   90.00
_cell.angle_gamma   90.00
#
_symmetry.space_group_name_H-M   'P 1'
#
loop_
_entity.id
_entity.type
_entity.pdbx_description
1 polymer ?
#
loop_
_entity_poly.entity_id
_entity_poly.type
_entity_poly.pdbx_seq_one_letter_code
_entity_poly.pdbx_strand_id
1 'polypeptide(L)'
;LDPEKMPEVRGIMAISDCRFLHTHDKSLEETWARADEMYDAKYPEGITAETFRLPAISNAELGVINYTSGTTGFSKGVMLDLNTLAANIRFAHRHMDLDPGDAIVSFLPLAHTYGCAFEFLFPFTRGCHITFLTKTPSPQIITQAFKEIRPRLILSVPLVVEKIYKKNLLPVISKPHMKLLLAIPGINRILLNKIKQKLSEVFGGNFRELVIGGAAFNHDAEKFFRKMKFPFTVGYGMTECGPLISYSSWQTTRLGSCGKPVDTLEVTIDSNDPVREVGEIILRGENVMLGYYKNEEATREIIDGEGWLHTGDLGLMDEDKNLFIKGRSKSMLLGPSGKNIYPEEIESVINSKPGISESLVVDREGKMVALIYPDKDFMKERGLTPETMQSLLDQYRKEVNEELPGFMRVHRFELHMDDFEKTPKQSIKRFLYQ
;
A
#
# COMPACT_ATOMS: atom_id res chain seq x y z
N LEU A 1 -20.90 9.64 9.85
CA LEU A 1 -21.92 9.89 8.83
C LEU A 1 -22.96 10.83 9.42
N ASP A 2 -23.36 11.84 8.66
CA ASP A 2 -24.44 12.74 9.04
C ASP A 2 -25.78 11.99 8.92
N PRO A 3 -26.54 11.78 10.04
CA PRO A 3 -27.79 11.03 10.00
C PRO A 3 -28.81 11.58 9.02
N GLU A 4 -28.80 12.90 8.75
CA GLU A 4 -29.72 13.53 7.81
C GLU A 4 -29.46 13.11 6.34
N LYS A 5 -28.25 12.63 6.04
CA LYS A 5 -27.87 12.11 4.71
C LYS A 5 -27.98 10.59 4.59
N MET A 6 -28.24 9.89 5.70
CA MET A 6 -28.36 8.42 5.67
C MET A 6 -29.50 7.90 4.81
N PRO A 7 -30.67 8.55 4.72
CA PRO A 7 -31.74 8.12 3.82
C PRO A 7 -31.32 8.05 2.36
N GLU A 8 -30.50 9.01 1.90
CA GLU A 8 -29.98 9.02 0.52
C GLU A 8 -28.99 7.88 0.28
N VAL A 9 -28.10 7.63 1.23
CA VAL A 9 -27.15 6.51 1.17
C VAL A 9 -27.90 5.17 1.16
N ARG A 10 -28.89 4.99 2.03
CA ARG A 10 -29.73 3.80 2.06
C ARG A 10 -30.52 3.61 0.77
N GLY A 11 -31.01 4.71 0.19
CA GLY A 11 -31.67 4.69 -1.10
C GLY A 11 -30.79 4.15 -2.22
N ILE A 12 -29.55 4.60 -2.31
CA ILE A 12 -28.57 4.10 -3.27
C ILE A 12 -28.28 2.61 -3.05
N MET A 13 -28.16 2.18 -1.81
CA MET A 13 -27.95 0.77 -1.48
C MET A 13 -29.14 -0.12 -1.83
N ALA A 14 -30.37 0.33 -1.63
CA ALA A 14 -31.57 -0.40 -2.03
C ALA A 14 -31.62 -0.65 -3.54
N ILE A 15 -31.20 0.34 -4.35
CA ILE A 15 -31.12 0.21 -5.81
C ILE A 15 -30.04 -0.78 -6.24
N SER A 16 -28.90 -0.80 -5.55
CA SER A 16 -27.77 -1.69 -5.87
C SER A 16 -27.88 -3.08 -5.21
N ASP A 17 -28.99 -3.39 -4.56
CA ASP A 17 -29.20 -4.61 -3.77
C ASP A 17 -28.12 -4.87 -2.69
N CYS A 18 -27.47 -3.81 -2.24
CA CYS A 18 -26.51 -3.86 -1.15
C CYS A 18 -27.22 -3.96 0.19
N ARG A 19 -26.79 -4.91 1.01
CA ARG A 19 -27.23 -5.02 2.41
C ARG A 19 -26.12 -4.59 3.33
N PHE A 20 -26.40 -3.65 4.25
CA PHE A 20 -25.51 -3.42 5.38
C PHE A 20 -25.68 -4.59 6.37
N LEU A 21 -24.58 -5.28 6.64
CA LEU A 21 -24.52 -6.19 7.77
C LEU A 21 -24.38 -5.34 9.03
N HIS A 22 -25.34 -5.50 9.96
CA HIS A 22 -25.30 -4.82 11.24
C HIS A 22 -24.00 -5.15 11.97
N THR A 23 -23.32 -4.12 12.45
CA THR A 23 -22.22 -4.31 13.39
C THR A 23 -22.79 -4.58 14.76
N HIS A 24 -22.07 -5.34 15.61
CA HIS A 24 -22.46 -5.54 17.02
C HIS A 24 -22.18 -4.29 17.89
N ASP A 25 -21.99 -3.14 17.29
CA ASP A 25 -21.76 -1.88 18.00
C ASP A 25 -23.11 -1.21 18.29
N LYS A 26 -23.52 -1.32 19.55
CA LYS A 26 -24.78 -0.73 20.04
C LYS A 26 -24.88 0.77 19.82
N SER A 27 -23.76 1.50 19.74
CA SER A 27 -23.78 2.93 19.46
C SER A 27 -24.28 3.28 18.05
N LEU A 28 -24.26 2.33 17.14
CA LEU A 28 -24.78 2.48 15.78
C LEU A 28 -26.24 2.06 15.63
N GLU A 29 -26.81 1.29 16.58
CA GLU A 29 -28.20 0.82 16.50
C GLU A 29 -29.20 1.99 16.49
N GLU A 30 -29.00 2.99 17.36
CA GLU A 30 -29.85 4.18 17.41
C GLU A 30 -29.73 5.01 16.12
N THR A 31 -28.53 5.13 15.59
CA THR A 31 -28.27 5.84 14.33
C THR A 31 -28.94 5.15 13.15
N TRP A 32 -28.92 3.81 13.11
CA TRP A 32 -29.59 3.03 12.08
C TRP A 32 -31.12 3.12 12.20
N ALA A 33 -31.68 2.99 13.41
CA ALA A 33 -33.11 3.13 13.64
C ALA A 33 -33.63 4.49 13.14
N ARG A 34 -32.90 5.57 13.45
CA ARG A 34 -33.24 6.92 12.97
C ARG A 34 -33.11 7.03 11.44
N ALA A 35 -32.11 6.43 10.85
CA ALA A 35 -31.97 6.41 9.38
C ALA A 35 -33.12 5.63 8.72
N ASP A 36 -33.56 4.53 9.33
CA ASP A 36 -34.70 3.76 8.85
C ASP A 36 -36.02 4.58 8.92
N GLU A 37 -36.26 5.27 10.03
CA GLU A 37 -37.40 6.16 10.17
C GLU A 37 -37.40 7.28 9.12
N MET A 38 -36.26 7.92 8.91
CA MET A 38 -36.12 8.99 7.90
C MET A 38 -36.29 8.45 6.48
N TYR A 39 -35.78 7.25 6.20
CA TYR A 39 -35.97 6.59 4.91
C TYR A 39 -37.42 6.28 4.63
N ASP A 40 -38.13 5.65 5.60
CA ASP A 40 -39.53 5.26 5.45
C ASP A 40 -40.44 6.49 5.33
N ALA A 41 -40.11 7.59 6.05
CA ALA A 41 -40.81 8.87 5.89
C ALA A 41 -40.62 9.50 4.51
N LYS A 42 -39.43 9.40 3.92
CA LYS A 42 -39.12 9.98 2.60
C LYS A 42 -39.59 9.10 1.44
N TYR A 43 -39.59 7.79 1.62
CA TYR A 43 -39.91 6.80 0.59
C TYR A 43 -40.90 5.75 1.14
N PRO A 44 -42.16 6.12 1.46
CA PRO A 44 -43.12 5.22 2.10
C PRO A 44 -43.47 3.98 1.26
N GLU A 45 -43.34 4.09 -0.05
CA GLU A 45 -43.55 2.99 -1.00
C GLU A 45 -42.23 2.37 -1.52
N GLY A 46 -41.14 2.69 -0.86
CA GLY A 46 -39.78 2.32 -1.30
C GLY A 46 -39.23 3.19 -2.41
N ILE A 47 -37.99 2.93 -2.81
CA ILE A 47 -37.30 3.65 -3.89
C ILE A 47 -37.58 2.97 -5.23
N THR A 48 -38.08 3.77 -6.19
CA THR A 48 -38.25 3.37 -7.58
C THR A 48 -37.39 4.25 -8.49
N ALA A 49 -37.23 3.85 -9.76
CA ALA A 49 -36.53 4.68 -10.76
C ALA A 49 -37.20 6.05 -10.96
N GLU A 50 -38.48 6.20 -10.63
CA GLU A 50 -39.23 7.45 -10.74
C GLU A 50 -39.05 8.35 -9.51
N THR A 51 -38.93 7.78 -8.32
CA THR A 51 -38.79 8.52 -7.05
C THR A 51 -37.34 8.86 -6.71
N PHE A 52 -36.37 8.08 -7.23
CA PHE A 52 -34.94 8.33 -7.05
C PHE A 52 -34.34 9.03 -8.26
N ARG A 53 -33.97 10.29 -8.09
CA ARG A 53 -33.29 11.07 -9.11
C ARG A 53 -31.92 11.47 -8.60
N LEU A 54 -30.88 11.00 -9.26
CA LEU A 54 -29.53 11.50 -9.03
C LEU A 54 -29.44 12.93 -9.61
N PRO A 55 -28.87 13.88 -8.88
CA PRO A 55 -28.58 15.20 -9.42
C PRO A 55 -27.64 15.05 -10.62
N ALA A 56 -27.82 15.87 -11.65
CA ALA A 56 -26.85 15.98 -12.74
C ALA A 56 -25.60 16.67 -12.20
N ILE A 57 -24.58 15.90 -11.91
CA ILE A 57 -23.29 16.38 -11.38
C ILE A 57 -22.27 16.24 -12.48
N SER A 58 -21.47 17.30 -12.71
CA SER A 58 -20.34 17.25 -13.63
C SER A 58 -19.19 16.45 -13.00
N ASN A 59 -18.53 15.59 -13.79
CA ASN A 59 -17.33 14.89 -13.33
C ASN A 59 -16.16 15.84 -13.00
N ALA A 60 -16.20 17.08 -13.46
CA ALA A 60 -15.22 18.11 -13.11
C ALA A 60 -15.48 18.79 -11.76
N GLU A 61 -16.58 18.44 -11.06
CA GLU A 61 -16.82 18.96 -9.73
C GLU A 61 -15.88 18.37 -8.70
N LEU A 62 -15.51 19.19 -7.72
CA LEU A 62 -14.70 18.75 -6.57
C LEU A 62 -15.45 17.65 -5.80
N GLY A 63 -14.90 16.45 -5.79
CA GLY A 63 -15.48 15.30 -5.10
C GLY A 63 -14.96 15.15 -3.67
N VAL A 64 -13.64 15.25 -3.48
CA VAL A 64 -12.97 15.00 -2.19
C VAL A 64 -11.79 15.93 -2.01
N ILE A 65 -11.60 16.41 -0.77
CA ILE A 65 -10.32 16.99 -0.33
C ILE A 65 -9.67 16.00 0.64
N ASN A 66 -8.53 15.45 0.25
CA ASN A 66 -7.81 14.45 1.02
C ASN A 66 -6.48 15.03 1.53
N TYR A 67 -6.28 15.03 2.86
CA TYR A 67 -5.09 15.62 3.45
C TYR A 67 -3.91 14.65 3.43
N THR A 68 -2.76 15.12 2.94
CA THR A 68 -1.49 14.40 3.01
C THR A 68 -0.60 15.04 4.07
N SER A 69 0.10 14.22 4.84
CA SER A 69 1.21 14.70 5.65
C SER A 69 2.38 15.01 4.71
N GLY A 70 2.55 16.30 4.38
CA GLY A 70 3.69 16.73 3.57
C GLY A 70 5.03 16.34 4.23
N THR A 71 6.04 16.04 3.43
CA THR A 71 7.43 15.84 3.89
C THR A 71 8.02 17.06 4.55
N THR A 72 7.40 18.22 4.40
CA THR A 72 7.77 19.53 4.98
C THR A 72 7.09 19.83 6.32
N GLY A 73 6.32 18.87 6.88
CA GLY A 73 5.64 19.01 8.17
C GLY A 73 4.25 19.64 8.12
N PHE A 74 3.86 20.30 7.03
CA PHE A 74 2.52 20.84 6.86
C PHE A 74 1.66 19.92 5.98
N SER A 75 0.44 19.62 6.45
CA SER A 75 -0.53 18.84 5.67
C SER A 75 -1.05 19.67 4.49
N LYS A 76 -1.09 19.07 3.30
CA LYS A 76 -1.66 19.67 2.09
C LYS A 76 -2.99 18.99 1.78
N GLY A 77 -4.03 19.76 1.49
CA GLY A 77 -5.34 19.25 1.06
C GLY A 77 -5.35 19.00 -0.45
N VAL A 78 -5.27 17.75 -0.85
CA VAL A 78 -5.33 17.32 -2.26
C VAL A 78 -6.77 17.38 -2.73
N MET A 79 -7.06 18.17 -3.75
CA MET A 79 -8.38 18.30 -4.35
C MET A 79 -8.55 17.28 -5.48
N LEU A 80 -9.45 16.32 -5.29
CA LEU A 80 -9.80 15.32 -6.28
C LEU A 80 -11.19 15.60 -6.81
N ASP A 81 -11.33 15.71 -8.12
CA ASP A 81 -12.64 15.80 -8.76
C ASP A 81 -13.30 14.40 -8.88
N LEU A 82 -14.54 14.38 -9.29
CA LEU A 82 -15.26 13.14 -9.49
C LEU A 82 -14.68 12.32 -10.65
N ASN A 83 -14.06 12.96 -11.64
CA ASN A 83 -13.41 12.25 -12.74
C ASN A 83 -12.18 11.47 -12.28
N THR A 84 -11.34 12.06 -11.41
CA THR A 84 -10.17 11.39 -10.80
C THR A 84 -10.58 10.09 -10.11
N LEU A 85 -11.65 10.15 -9.30
CA LEU A 85 -12.15 8.96 -8.61
C LEU A 85 -12.75 7.95 -9.60
N ALA A 86 -13.55 8.42 -10.56
CA ALA A 86 -14.18 7.58 -11.56
C ALA A 86 -13.15 6.89 -12.47
N ALA A 87 -12.04 7.56 -12.82
CA ALA A 87 -10.96 6.98 -13.62
C ALA A 87 -10.32 5.79 -12.90
N ASN A 88 -10.00 5.93 -11.62
CA ASN A 88 -9.48 4.84 -10.79
C ASN A 88 -10.45 3.65 -10.71
N ILE A 89 -11.74 3.92 -10.51
CA ILE A 89 -12.77 2.88 -10.42
C ILE A 89 -12.99 2.19 -11.77
N ARG A 90 -13.05 2.95 -12.87
CA ARG A 90 -13.16 2.38 -14.23
C ARG A 90 -11.99 1.47 -14.57
N PHE A 91 -10.76 1.87 -14.18
CA PHE A 91 -9.60 1.02 -14.33
C PHE A 91 -9.76 -0.29 -13.52
N ALA A 92 -10.15 -0.20 -12.24
CA ALA A 92 -10.36 -1.37 -11.40
C ALA A 92 -11.43 -2.33 -11.98
N HIS A 93 -12.55 -1.81 -12.49
CA HIS A 93 -13.59 -2.61 -13.14
C HIS A 93 -13.08 -3.42 -14.35
N ARG A 94 -12.06 -2.93 -15.05
CA ARG A 94 -11.49 -3.60 -16.24
C ARG A 94 -10.37 -4.56 -15.92
N HIS A 95 -9.61 -4.31 -14.85
CA HIS A 95 -8.32 -4.96 -14.61
C HIS A 95 -8.21 -5.72 -13.29
N MET A 96 -9.08 -5.48 -12.32
CA MET A 96 -9.08 -6.19 -11.03
C MET A 96 -10.22 -7.22 -10.99
N ASP A 97 -9.85 -8.44 -10.60
CA ASP A 97 -10.75 -9.61 -10.65
C ASP A 97 -11.69 -9.66 -9.44
N LEU A 98 -12.82 -8.97 -9.55
CA LEU A 98 -13.87 -8.90 -8.54
C LEU A 98 -15.24 -8.92 -9.23
N ASP A 99 -16.09 -9.88 -8.85
CA ASP A 99 -17.42 -10.09 -9.44
C ASP A 99 -18.54 -9.57 -8.52
N PRO A 100 -19.72 -9.24 -9.05
CA PRO A 100 -20.89 -8.92 -8.23
C PRO A 100 -21.19 -10.04 -7.22
N GLY A 101 -21.45 -9.65 -5.97
CA GLY A 101 -21.68 -10.60 -4.87
C GLY A 101 -20.42 -11.16 -4.20
N ASP A 102 -19.22 -10.91 -4.74
CA ASP A 102 -17.97 -11.25 -4.06
C ASP A 102 -17.84 -10.46 -2.75
N ALA A 103 -17.13 -11.03 -1.77
CA ALA A 103 -16.91 -10.39 -0.48
C ALA A 103 -15.51 -9.76 -0.40
N ILE A 104 -15.43 -8.61 0.25
CA ILE A 104 -14.17 -8.00 0.66
C ILE A 104 -14.21 -7.59 2.15
N VAL A 105 -13.02 -7.42 2.73
CA VAL A 105 -12.85 -6.87 4.08
C VAL A 105 -12.20 -5.51 3.94
N SER A 106 -12.89 -4.46 4.40
CA SER A 106 -12.37 -3.10 4.46
C SER A 106 -11.74 -2.85 5.84
N PHE A 107 -10.44 -2.66 5.88
CA PHE A 107 -9.66 -2.39 7.08
C PHE A 107 -8.64 -1.27 6.91
N LEU A 108 -8.41 -0.82 5.70
CA LEU A 108 -7.62 0.38 5.43
C LEU A 108 -8.44 1.62 5.78
N PRO A 109 -7.80 2.71 6.25
CA PRO A 109 -8.53 3.94 6.55
C PRO A 109 -9.21 4.50 5.28
N LEU A 110 -10.55 4.63 5.30
CA LEU A 110 -11.30 5.23 4.19
C LEU A 110 -11.02 6.73 4.01
N ALA A 111 -10.42 7.38 5.00
CA ALA A 111 -9.89 8.74 4.87
C ALA A 111 -8.68 8.82 3.93
N HIS A 112 -8.08 7.69 3.54
CA HIS A 112 -7.03 7.61 2.54
C HIS A 112 -7.59 7.14 1.21
N THR A 113 -7.11 7.73 0.10
CA THR A 113 -7.58 7.43 -1.26
C THR A 113 -7.49 5.94 -1.60
N TYR A 114 -6.49 5.22 -1.10
CA TYR A 114 -6.34 3.78 -1.35
C TYR A 114 -7.49 2.96 -0.77
N GLY A 115 -7.83 3.16 0.50
CA GLY A 115 -8.99 2.51 1.12
C GLY A 115 -10.30 2.98 0.51
N CYS A 116 -10.47 4.30 0.32
CA CYS A 116 -11.66 4.88 -0.26
C CYS A 116 -11.96 4.33 -1.66
N ALA A 117 -10.99 4.36 -2.57
CA ALA A 117 -11.21 3.94 -3.95
C ALA A 117 -11.39 2.42 -4.07
N PHE A 118 -10.55 1.61 -3.40
CA PHE A 118 -10.46 0.19 -3.70
C PHE A 118 -11.05 -0.75 -2.65
N GLU A 119 -11.27 -0.31 -1.39
CA GLU A 119 -12.01 -1.09 -0.41
C GLU A 119 -13.48 -0.64 -0.25
N PHE A 120 -13.84 0.52 -0.84
CA PHE A 120 -15.19 1.02 -0.76
C PHE A 120 -15.80 1.31 -2.15
N LEU A 121 -15.34 2.33 -2.87
CA LEU A 121 -16.02 2.78 -4.09
C LEU A 121 -16.03 1.71 -5.20
N PHE A 122 -14.91 1.06 -5.46
CA PHE A 122 -14.82 0.01 -6.49
C PHE A 122 -15.72 -1.19 -6.16
N PRO A 123 -15.60 -1.86 -4.99
CA PRO A 123 -16.47 -2.99 -4.69
C PRO A 123 -17.95 -2.58 -4.53
N PHE A 124 -18.23 -1.37 -4.05
CA PHE A 124 -19.59 -0.85 -3.98
C PHE A 124 -20.22 -0.75 -5.37
N THR A 125 -19.53 -0.09 -6.31
CA THR A 125 -20.01 0.05 -7.70
C THR A 125 -20.03 -1.26 -8.47
N ARG A 126 -19.30 -2.29 -7.99
CA ARG A 126 -19.33 -3.65 -8.53
C ARG A 126 -20.47 -4.51 -7.97
N GLY A 127 -21.14 -4.05 -6.92
CA GLY A 127 -22.21 -4.82 -6.24
C GLY A 127 -21.67 -5.94 -5.34
N CYS A 128 -20.58 -5.67 -4.64
CA CYS A 128 -19.91 -6.62 -3.74
C CYS A 128 -20.39 -6.48 -2.30
N HIS A 129 -20.15 -7.51 -1.48
CA HIS A 129 -20.31 -7.45 -0.04
C HIS A 129 -19.08 -6.82 0.61
N ILE A 130 -19.26 -5.69 1.28
CA ILE A 130 -18.18 -4.99 1.99
C ILE A 130 -18.36 -5.18 3.49
N THR A 131 -17.39 -5.82 4.13
CA THR A 131 -17.32 -5.93 5.59
C THR A 131 -16.32 -4.94 6.14
N PHE A 132 -16.79 -3.94 6.90
CA PHE A 132 -15.94 -2.95 7.56
C PHE A 132 -15.49 -3.47 8.92
N LEU A 133 -14.17 -3.40 9.18
CA LEU A 133 -13.65 -3.65 10.53
C LEU A 133 -13.89 -2.44 11.42
N THR A 134 -14.66 -2.63 12.49
CA THR A 134 -14.95 -1.58 13.47
C THR A 134 -13.90 -1.47 14.57
N LYS A 135 -13.06 -2.50 14.73
CA LYS A 135 -11.93 -2.51 15.68
C LYS A 135 -10.65 -2.04 15.02
N THR A 136 -9.76 -1.47 15.81
CA THR A 136 -8.40 -1.10 15.34
C THR A 136 -7.75 -2.30 14.66
N PRO A 137 -7.34 -2.19 13.39
CA PRO A 137 -6.77 -3.29 12.64
C PRO A 137 -5.47 -3.78 13.29
N SER A 138 -5.47 -5.01 13.78
CA SER A 138 -4.25 -5.74 14.15
C SER A 138 -4.12 -6.98 13.28
N PRO A 139 -2.92 -7.54 13.10
CA PRO A 139 -2.75 -8.76 12.30
C PRO A 139 -3.67 -9.92 12.74
N GLN A 140 -3.98 -10.01 14.02
CA GLN A 140 -4.88 -11.03 14.57
C GLN A 140 -6.34 -10.77 14.16
N ILE A 141 -6.83 -9.53 14.32
CA ILE A 141 -8.19 -9.12 13.94
C ILE A 141 -8.37 -9.28 12.43
N ILE A 142 -7.41 -8.81 11.64
CA ILE A 142 -7.44 -8.91 10.17
C ILE A 142 -7.50 -10.38 9.72
N THR A 143 -6.62 -11.25 10.26
CA THR A 143 -6.61 -12.67 9.88
C THR A 143 -7.87 -13.40 10.34
N GLN A 144 -8.46 -13.01 11.47
CA GLN A 144 -9.74 -13.55 11.90
C GLN A 144 -10.86 -13.16 10.91
N ALA A 145 -10.96 -11.88 10.54
CA ALA A 145 -11.92 -11.41 9.56
C ALA A 145 -11.74 -12.10 8.19
N PHE A 146 -10.49 -12.29 7.75
CA PHE A 146 -10.23 -13.03 6.50
C PHE A 146 -10.72 -14.49 6.56
N LYS A 147 -10.57 -15.17 7.68
CA LYS A 147 -11.07 -16.54 7.85
C LYS A 147 -12.60 -16.62 7.82
N GLU A 148 -13.27 -15.64 8.43
CA GLU A 148 -14.73 -15.60 8.53
C GLU A 148 -15.38 -15.17 7.21
N ILE A 149 -14.87 -14.09 6.60
CA ILE A 149 -15.46 -13.47 5.41
C ILE A 149 -14.97 -14.12 4.12
N ARG A 150 -13.72 -14.64 4.11
CA ARG A 150 -13.08 -15.26 2.94
C ARG A 150 -13.09 -14.36 1.72
N PRO A 151 -12.47 -13.16 1.82
CA PRO A 151 -12.53 -12.14 0.76
C PRO A 151 -11.98 -12.64 -0.57
N ARG A 152 -12.49 -12.06 -1.65
CA ARG A 152 -12.09 -12.42 -3.01
C ARG A 152 -10.91 -11.60 -3.52
N LEU A 153 -10.87 -10.33 -3.16
CA LEU A 153 -9.77 -9.40 -3.38
C LEU A 153 -9.32 -8.85 -2.03
N ILE A 154 -8.01 -8.81 -1.81
CA ILE A 154 -7.43 -8.26 -0.58
C ILE A 154 -6.53 -7.10 -0.94
N LEU A 155 -6.80 -5.95 -0.33
CA LEU A 155 -5.96 -4.76 -0.44
C LEU A 155 -5.19 -4.62 0.87
N SER A 156 -3.90 -4.38 0.80
CA SER A 156 -3.08 -4.34 2.00
C SER A 156 -1.90 -3.39 1.86
N VAL A 157 -1.28 -3.10 2.98
CA VAL A 157 0.01 -2.40 3.04
C VAL A 157 1.12 -3.38 3.38
N PRO A 158 2.37 -3.10 2.97
CA PRO A 158 3.52 -3.99 3.21
C PRO A 158 3.64 -4.46 4.65
N LEU A 159 3.49 -3.55 5.61
CA LEU A 159 3.62 -3.83 7.04
C LEU A 159 2.76 -5.01 7.53
N VAL A 160 1.52 -5.11 7.05
CA VAL A 160 0.59 -6.20 7.44
C VAL A 160 1.08 -7.53 6.86
N VAL A 161 1.39 -7.55 5.56
CA VAL A 161 1.81 -8.75 4.85
C VAL A 161 3.17 -9.25 5.36
N GLU A 162 4.10 -8.34 5.60
CA GLU A 162 5.43 -8.65 6.15
C GLU A 162 5.37 -9.20 7.57
N LYS A 163 4.50 -8.65 8.44
CA LYS A 163 4.28 -9.24 9.77
C LYS A 163 3.74 -10.67 9.68
N ILE A 164 2.80 -10.92 8.76
CA ILE A 164 2.29 -12.27 8.50
C ILE A 164 3.41 -13.17 7.98
N TYR A 165 4.22 -12.71 7.03
CA TYR A 165 5.37 -13.42 6.48
C TYR A 165 6.40 -13.74 7.57
N LYS A 166 6.84 -12.73 8.33
CA LYS A 166 7.84 -12.88 9.40
C LYS A 166 7.36 -13.82 10.51
N LYS A 167 6.09 -13.75 10.89
CA LYS A 167 5.53 -14.58 11.97
C LYS A 167 5.26 -16.02 11.54
N ASN A 168 4.71 -16.24 10.35
CA ASN A 168 4.20 -17.57 9.97
C ASN A 168 5.14 -18.33 9.03
N LEU A 169 5.92 -17.64 8.21
CA LEU A 169 6.73 -18.26 7.16
C LEU A 169 8.21 -18.28 7.46
N LEU A 170 8.78 -17.16 7.80
CA LEU A 170 10.22 -16.99 7.96
C LEU A 170 10.82 -17.99 8.98
N PRO A 171 10.21 -18.25 10.16
CA PRO A 171 10.74 -19.23 11.13
C PRO A 171 10.76 -20.67 10.60
N VAL A 172 9.88 -20.99 9.66
CA VAL A 172 9.81 -22.32 9.04
C VAL A 172 10.86 -22.48 7.94
N ILE A 173 10.92 -21.53 7.00
CA ILE A 173 11.80 -21.61 5.83
C ILE A 173 13.27 -21.37 6.15
N SER A 174 13.56 -20.70 7.27
CA SER A 174 14.94 -20.41 7.70
C SER A 174 15.65 -21.61 8.34
N LYS A 175 14.91 -22.69 8.70
CA LYS A 175 15.51 -23.88 9.30
C LYS A 175 16.46 -24.57 8.32
N PRO A 176 17.66 -25.04 8.76
CA PRO A 176 18.66 -25.63 7.86
C PRO A 176 18.12 -26.76 7.00
N HIS A 177 17.35 -27.70 7.59
CA HIS A 177 16.74 -28.79 6.87
C HIS A 177 15.69 -28.33 5.84
N MET A 178 14.96 -27.23 6.13
CA MET A 178 13.99 -26.66 5.19
C MET A 178 14.69 -25.99 4.01
N LYS A 179 15.79 -25.27 4.25
CA LYS A 179 16.64 -24.71 3.18
C LYS A 179 17.16 -25.82 2.25
N LEU A 180 17.63 -26.93 2.83
CA LEU A 180 18.08 -28.10 2.05
C LEU A 180 16.95 -28.71 1.23
N LEU A 181 15.77 -28.95 1.82
CA LEU A 181 14.61 -29.50 1.11
C LEU A 181 14.10 -28.58 0.00
N LEU A 182 14.14 -27.27 0.21
CA LEU A 182 13.77 -26.26 -0.79
C LEU A 182 14.80 -26.16 -1.95
N ALA A 183 16.00 -26.70 -1.78
CA ALA A 183 17.02 -26.77 -2.82
C ALA A 183 16.87 -28.00 -3.73
N ILE A 184 16.18 -29.09 -3.28
CA ILE A 184 16.03 -30.32 -4.02
C ILE A 184 14.91 -30.20 -5.09
N PRO A 185 15.22 -30.36 -6.40
CA PRO A 185 14.20 -30.33 -7.45
C PRO A 185 13.11 -31.39 -7.21
N GLY A 186 11.85 -31.04 -7.48
CA GLY A 186 10.68 -31.92 -7.23
C GLY A 186 10.15 -31.80 -5.79
N ILE A 187 10.98 -31.99 -4.77
CA ILE A 187 10.59 -31.79 -3.36
C ILE A 187 10.21 -30.34 -3.11
N ASN A 188 10.99 -29.40 -3.66
CA ASN A 188 10.72 -27.97 -3.53
C ASN A 188 9.32 -27.60 -4.04
N ARG A 189 8.88 -28.18 -5.15
CA ARG A 189 7.55 -27.90 -5.73
C ARG A 189 6.42 -28.31 -4.79
N ILE A 190 6.53 -29.53 -4.23
CA ILE A 190 5.53 -30.06 -3.28
C ILE A 190 5.50 -29.19 -2.02
N LEU A 191 6.69 -28.85 -1.52
CA LEU A 191 6.82 -28.06 -0.29
C LEU A 191 6.31 -26.62 -0.46
N LEU A 192 6.69 -25.97 -1.58
CA LEU A 192 6.19 -24.63 -1.91
C LEU A 192 4.67 -24.60 -2.06
N ASN A 193 4.06 -25.62 -2.66
CA ASN A 193 2.61 -25.72 -2.76
C ASN A 193 1.94 -25.87 -1.39
N LYS A 194 2.51 -26.68 -0.48
CA LYS A 194 2.00 -26.82 0.89
C LYS A 194 2.13 -25.50 1.67
N ILE A 195 3.25 -24.80 1.52
CA ILE A 195 3.46 -23.50 2.14
C ILE A 195 2.48 -22.47 1.59
N LYS A 196 2.32 -22.43 0.25
CA LYS A 196 1.34 -21.58 -0.42
C LYS A 196 -0.07 -21.79 0.12
N GLN A 197 -0.50 -23.06 0.22
CA GLN A 197 -1.83 -23.40 0.73
C GLN A 197 -2.02 -22.91 2.17
N LYS A 198 -1.09 -23.19 3.07
CA LYS A 198 -1.15 -22.72 4.46
C LYS A 198 -1.18 -21.20 4.57
N LEU A 199 -0.38 -20.50 3.76
CA LEU A 199 -0.40 -19.05 3.73
C LEU A 199 -1.72 -18.53 3.17
N SER A 200 -2.26 -19.16 2.12
CA SER A 200 -3.56 -18.79 1.56
C SER A 200 -4.68 -18.95 2.58
N GLU A 201 -4.64 -19.97 3.44
CA GLU A 201 -5.61 -20.17 4.54
C GLU A 201 -5.58 -19.01 5.56
N VAL A 202 -4.40 -18.41 5.82
CA VAL A 202 -4.27 -17.23 6.68
C VAL A 202 -5.03 -16.03 6.09
N PHE A 203 -5.05 -15.93 4.76
CA PHE A 203 -5.78 -14.92 4.00
C PHE A 203 -7.22 -15.34 3.62
N GLY A 204 -7.80 -16.33 4.30
CA GLY A 204 -9.18 -16.79 4.08
C GLY A 204 -9.35 -17.85 3.00
N GLY A 205 -8.31 -18.20 2.26
CA GLY A 205 -8.26 -19.32 1.33
C GLY A 205 -9.10 -19.18 0.04
N ASN A 206 -9.75 -18.02 -0.20
CA ASN A 206 -10.66 -17.80 -1.33
C ASN A 206 -10.26 -16.64 -2.23
N PHE A 207 -9.23 -15.88 -1.87
CA PHE A 207 -8.85 -14.70 -2.64
C PHE A 207 -8.20 -15.07 -3.98
N ARG A 208 -8.48 -14.27 -4.99
CA ARG A 208 -7.87 -14.36 -6.33
C ARG A 208 -6.57 -13.58 -6.40
N GLU A 209 -6.51 -12.46 -5.67
CA GLU A 209 -5.36 -11.58 -5.65
C GLU A 209 -5.23 -10.82 -4.34
N LEU A 210 -3.98 -10.62 -3.91
CA LEU A 210 -3.56 -9.72 -2.85
C LEU A 210 -2.81 -8.55 -3.48
N VAL A 211 -3.38 -7.35 -3.42
CA VAL A 211 -2.73 -6.12 -3.91
C VAL A 211 -2.05 -5.42 -2.74
N ILE A 212 -0.76 -5.16 -2.87
CA ILE A 212 0.06 -4.49 -1.86
C ILE A 212 0.40 -3.10 -2.37
N GLY A 213 0.06 -2.06 -1.61
CA GLY A 213 0.29 -0.68 -2.00
C GLY A 213 0.69 0.23 -0.85
N GLY A 214 1.09 1.46 -1.16
CA GLY A 214 1.35 2.52 -0.18
C GLY A 214 2.79 2.62 0.33
N ALA A 215 3.63 1.60 0.16
CA ALA A 215 5.07 1.62 0.47
C ALA A 215 5.80 0.50 -0.29
N ALA A 216 7.14 0.52 -0.27
CA ALA A 216 7.95 -0.54 -0.82
C ALA A 216 7.70 -1.87 -0.08
N PHE A 217 7.60 -2.97 -0.83
CA PHE A 217 7.45 -4.30 -0.27
C PHE A 217 8.80 -5.00 -0.11
N ASN A 218 8.97 -5.75 0.97
CA ASN A 218 10.22 -6.45 1.28
C ASN A 218 10.63 -7.40 0.15
N HIS A 219 11.81 -7.20 -0.40
CA HIS A 219 12.31 -7.91 -1.60
C HIS A 219 12.43 -9.42 -1.41
N ASP A 220 12.86 -9.90 -0.24
CA ASP A 220 12.99 -11.33 0.03
C ASP A 220 11.61 -12.00 0.19
N ALA A 221 10.67 -11.31 0.83
CA ALA A 221 9.28 -11.75 0.87
C ALA A 221 8.69 -11.82 -0.54
N GLU A 222 8.92 -10.79 -1.35
CA GLU A 222 8.47 -10.76 -2.74
C GLU A 222 9.07 -11.92 -3.56
N LYS A 223 10.39 -12.13 -3.52
CA LYS A 223 11.07 -13.26 -4.18
C LYS A 223 10.45 -14.60 -3.76
N PHE A 224 10.22 -14.77 -2.44
CA PHE A 224 9.68 -16.02 -1.93
C PHE A 224 8.24 -16.23 -2.37
N PHE A 225 7.39 -15.21 -2.31
CA PHE A 225 6.01 -15.27 -2.77
C PHE A 225 5.93 -15.61 -4.27
N ARG A 226 6.78 -15.00 -5.10
CA ARG A 226 6.86 -15.33 -6.53
C ARG A 226 7.33 -16.76 -6.77
N LYS A 227 8.35 -17.22 -6.03
CA LYS A 227 8.83 -18.61 -6.15
C LYS A 227 7.74 -19.65 -5.89
N MET A 228 6.83 -19.39 -4.95
CA MET A 228 5.69 -20.28 -4.69
C MET A 228 4.44 -19.95 -5.53
N LYS A 229 4.53 -18.99 -6.46
CA LYS A 229 3.40 -18.50 -7.27
C LYS A 229 2.20 -18.09 -6.41
N PHE A 230 2.46 -17.36 -5.34
CA PHE A 230 1.42 -16.77 -4.50
C PHE A 230 0.72 -15.65 -5.26
N PRO A 231 -0.63 -15.54 -5.24
CA PRO A 231 -1.35 -14.57 -6.04
C PRO A 231 -1.30 -13.19 -5.39
N PHE A 232 -0.19 -12.46 -5.59
CA PHE A 232 -0.01 -11.09 -5.11
C PHE A 232 0.60 -10.20 -6.17
N THR A 233 0.34 -8.92 -6.07
CA THR A 233 0.97 -7.87 -6.86
C THR A 233 1.28 -6.67 -6.00
N VAL A 234 2.21 -5.84 -6.49
CA VAL A 234 2.52 -4.55 -5.89
C VAL A 234 2.02 -3.46 -6.83
N GLY A 235 1.22 -2.55 -6.31
CA GLY A 235 0.76 -1.36 -7.03
C GLY A 235 1.45 -0.10 -6.50
N TYR A 236 1.54 0.92 -7.35
CA TYR A 236 2.10 2.22 -6.99
C TYR A 236 1.07 3.31 -7.21
N GLY A 237 1.08 4.28 -6.31
CA GLY A 237 0.21 5.42 -6.38
C GLY A 237 0.48 6.46 -5.31
N MET A 238 -0.17 7.60 -5.46
CA MET A 238 -0.11 8.71 -4.51
C MET A 238 -1.46 9.38 -4.39
N THR A 239 -1.68 10.14 -3.30
CA THR A 239 -2.97 10.79 -3.05
C THR A 239 -3.36 11.73 -4.18
N GLU A 240 -2.38 12.40 -4.75
CA GLU A 240 -2.50 13.33 -5.88
C GLU A 240 -2.97 12.68 -7.20
N CYS A 241 -3.08 11.33 -7.21
CA CYS A 241 -3.58 10.55 -8.36
C CYS A 241 -4.85 9.74 -8.05
N GLY A 242 -5.46 9.95 -6.89
CA GLY A 242 -6.73 9.41 -6.46
C GLY A 242 -6.97 7.89 -6.30
N PRO A 243 -6.02 6.97 -6.04
CA PRO A 243 -4.56 7.12 -5.89
C PRO A 243 -3.69 6.48 -6.98
N LEU A 244 -4.20 5.67 -7.90
CA LEU A 244 -3.45 4.66 -8.66
C LEU A 244 -2.68 5.26 -9.84
N ILE A 245 -1.39 4.92 -9.92
CA ILE A 245 -0.51 5.26 -11.04
C ILE A 245 -0.15 4.02 -11.84
N SER A 246 0.21 2.91 -11.17
CA SER A 246 0.57 1.69 -11.88
C SER A 246 0.09 0.43 -11.15
N TYR A 247 -0.22 -0.58 -11.94
CA TYR A 247 -0.66 -1.89 -11.50
C TYR A 247 -0.49 -2.90 -12.63
N SER A 248 -0.24 -4.15 -12.28
CA SER A 248 -0.40 -5.31 -13.16
C SER A 248 -0.91 -6.48 -12.32
N SER A 249 -1.77 -7.32 -12.91
CA SER A 249 -2.21 -8.55 -12.25
C SER A 249 -1.01 -9.42 -11.83
N TRP A 250 -1.16 -10.15 -10.74
CA TRP A 250 -0.12 -11.04 -10.20
C TRP A 250 0.45 -12.04 -11.22
N GLN A 251 -0.31 -12.34 -12.27
CA GLN A 251 0.09 -13.26 -13.35
C GLN A 251 1.11 -12.61 -14.30
N THR A 252 1.07 -11.31 -14.46
CA THR A 252 1.88 -10.56 -15.44
C THR A 252 2.91 -9.63 -14.81
N THR A 253 2.80 -9.35 -13.52
CA THR A 253 3.72 -8.47 -12.81
C THR A 253 5.13 -9.07 -12.70
N ARG A 254 6.17 -8.24 -12.73
CA ARG A 254 7.60 -8.62 -12.62
C ARG A 254 8.14 -8.39 -11.21
N LEU A 255 9.18 -9.13 -10.85
CA LEU A 255 9.88 -8.98 -9.57
C LEU A 255 10.46 -7.56 -9.46
N GLY A 256 10.18 -6.88 -8.35
CA GLY A 256 10.62 -5.53 -8.05
C GLY A 256 9.86 -4.44 -8.81
N SER A 257 8.90 -4.80 -9.67
CA SER A 257 8.05 -3.86 -10.40
C SER A 257 6.76 -3.55 -9.66
N CYS A 258 6.27 -2.33 -9.81
CA CYS A 258 4.95 -1.90 -9.36
C CYS A 258 3.87 -2.04 -10.46
N GLY A 259 4.14 -2.83 -11.50
CA GLY A 259 3.25 -2.99 -12.64
C GLY A 259 3.45 -1.94 -13.72
N LYS A 260 2.48 -1.87 -14.63
CA LYS A 260 2.46 -0.92 -15.75
C LYS A 260 1.61 0.30 -15.41
N PRO A 261 1.87 1.46 -16.02
CA PRO A 261 0.97 2.60 -15.93
C PRO A 261 -0.48 2.22 -16.22
N VAL A 262 -1.40 2.80 -15.46
CA VAL A 262 -2.84 2.65 -15.74
C VAL A 262 -3.20 3.35 -17.06
N ASP A 263 -4.19 2.84 -17.78
CA ASP A 263 -4.57 3.30 -19.11
C ASP A 263 -5.24 4.70 -19.15
N THR A 264 -5.49 5.27 -17.97
CA THR A 264 -6.01 6.64 -17.77
C THR A 264 -4.91 7.67 -17.57
N LEU A 265 -3.63 7.24 -17.55
CA LEU A 265 -2.46 8.09 -17.36
C LEU A 265 -1.42 7.89 -18.46
N GLU A 266 -0.82 8.98 -18.88
CA GLU A 266 0.48 8.98 -19.53
C GLU A 266 1.56 9.11 -18.48
N VAL A 267 2.48 8.15 -18.41
CA VAL A 267 3.57 8.11 -17.42
C VAL A 267 4.89 7.96 -18.15
N THR A 268 5.87 8.75 -17.77
CA THR A 268 7.24 8.65 -18.28
C THR A 268 8.27 8.85 -17.18
N ILE A 269 9.51 8.57 -17.49
CA ILE A 269 10.66 8.87 -16.64
C ILE A 269 11.38 10.08 -17.23
N ASP A 270 11.58 11.11 -16.44
CA ASP A 270 12.34 12.30 -16.84
C ASP A 270 13.84 11.98 -16.85
N SER A 271 14.27 11.36 -17.96
CA SER A 271 15.66 10.98 -18.25
C SER A 271 15.86 10.82 -19.74
N ASN A 272 17.12 10.84 -20.20
CA ASN A 272 17.45 10.60 -21.61
C ASN A 272 17.24 9.14 -22.04
N ASP A 273 17.33 8.21 -21.12
CA ASP A 273 17.07 6.77 -21.34
C ASP A 273 16.26 6.19 -20.18
N PRO A 274 14.92 6.21 -20.29
CA PRO A 274 14.01 5.70 -19.23
C PRO A 274 14.26 4.25 -18.80
N VAL A 275 14.92 3.45 -19.65
CA VAL A 275 15.21 2.04 -19.37
C VAL A 275 16.46 1.86 -18.51
N ARG A 276 17.45 2.73 -18.69
CA ARG A 276 18.80 2.58 -18.09
C ARG A 276 19.16 3.66 -17.10
N GLU A 277 18.56 4.86 -17.24
CA GLU A 277 18.86 6.02 -16.40
C GLU A 277 17.70 6.32 -15.48
N VAL A 278 17.99 6.32 -14.18
CA VAL A 278 17.00 6.69 -13.16
C VAL A 278 16.66 8.17 -13.29
N GLY A 279 15.38 8.47 -13.45
CA GLY A 279 14.86 9.83 -13.48
C GLY A 279 13.59 9.95 -12.63
N GLU A 280 13.05 11.15 -12.55
CA GLU A 280 11.79 11.38 -11.88
C GLU A 280 10.63 10.74 -12.65
N ILE A 281 9.72 10.12 -11.92
CA ILE A 281 8.47 9.62 -12.49
C ILE A 281 7.54 10.82 -12.66
N ILE A 282 7.20 11.16 -13.89
CA ILE A 282 6.25 12.23 -14.20
C ILE A 282 5.05 11.67 -14.95
N LEU A 283 3.90 12.29 -14.76
CA LEU A 283 2.65 11.76 -15.32
C LEU A 283 1.61 12.86 -15.56
N ARG A 284 0.67 12.57 -16.48
CA ARG A 284 -0.51 13.40 -16.72
C ARG A 284 -1.70 12.53 -17.12
N GLY A 285 -2.90 13.02 -16.93
CA GLY A 285 -4.14 12.35 -17.35
C GLY A 285 -5.26 12.46 -16.33
N GLU A 286 -6.27 11.61 -16.49
CA GLU A 286 -7.54 11.70 -15.75
C GLU A 286 -7.42 11.48 -14.23
N ASN A 287 -6.37 10.78 -13.78
CA ASN A 287 -6.16 10.51 -12.36
C ASN A 287 -5.51 11.67 -11.61
N VAL A 288 -5.02 12.70 -12.31
CA VAL A 288 -4.29 13.82 -11.68
C VAL A 288 -5.26 14.74 -10.95
N MET A 289 -4.88 15.14 -9.74
CA MET A 289 -5.64 16.08 -8.91
C MET A 289 -5.86 17.44 -9.58
N LEU A 290 -6.85 18.20 -9.08
CA LEU A 290 -7.04 19.60 -9.46
C LEU A 290 -5.94 20.53 -8.91
N GLY A 291 -5.28 20.14 -7.82
CA GLY A 291 -4.27 20.90 -7.10
C GLY A 291 -4.42 20.81 -5.60
N TYR A 292 -3.65 21.61 -4.87
CA TYR A 292 -3.74 21.70 -3.42
C TYR A 292 -4.71 22.83 -2.98
N TYR A 293 -5.62 22.49 -2.08
CA TYR A 293 -6.63 23.43 -1.57
C TYR A 293 -5.99 24.66 -0.94
N LYS A 294 -6.33 25.83 -1.47
CA LYS A 294 -5.81 27.14 -1.04
C LYS A 294 -4.27 27.22 -1.02
N ASN A 295 -3.60 26.49 -1.91
CA ASN A 295 -2.14 26.49 -2.01
C ASN A 295 -1.69 26.37 -3.47
N GLU A 296 -1.87 27.44 -4.22
CA GLU A 296 -1.51 27.49 -5.64
C GLU A 296 0.00 27.40 -5.88
N GLU A 297 0.82 27.94 -4.97
CA GLU A 297 2.27 27.87 -5.06
C GLU A 297 2.73 26.41 -5.04
N ALA A 298 2.32 25.64 -4.04
CA ALA A 298 2.65 24.22 -3.97
C ALA A 298 2.05 23.41 -5.13
N THR A 299 0.93 23.85 -5.73
CA THR A 299 0.36 23.23 -6.91
C THR A 299 1.28 23.43 -8.12
N ARG A 300 1.75 24.67 -8.36
CA ARG A 300 2.66 25.02 -9.45
C ARG A 300 4.05 24.39 -9.31
N GLU A 301 4.46 24.05 -8.09
CA GLU A 301 5.73 23.32 -7.84
C GLU A 301 5.70 21.90 -8.35
N ILE A 302 4.53 21.25 -8.41
CA ILE A 302 4.42 19.83 -8.77
C ILE A 302 3.61 19.55 -10.02
N ILE A 303 2.82 20.51 -10.52
CA ILE A 303 2.15 20.43 -11.84
C ILE A 303 2.71 21.55 -12.67
N ASP A 304 3.42 21.20 -13.73
CA ASP A 304 4.04 22.16 -14.63
C ASP A 304 3.05 22.81 -15.62
N GLY A 305 3.56 23.72 -16.48
CA GLY A 305 2.75 24.43 -17.45
C GLY A 305 2.19 23.56 -18.59
N GLU A 306 2.68 22.34 -18.76
CA GLU A 306 2.21 21.35 -19.74
C GLU A 306 1.27 20.30 -19.13
N GLY A 307 0.98 20.43 -17.82
CA GLY A 307 0.09 19.54 -17.07
C GLY A 307 0.74 18.25 -16.59
N TRP A 308 2.07 18.15 -16.60
CA TRP A 308 2.78 17.05 -15.98
C TRP A 308 2.86 17.22 -14.47
N LEU A 309 2.46 16.18 -13.76
CA LEU A 309 2.64 16.07 -12.32
C LEU A 309 4.00 15.41 -12.03
N HIS A 310 4.84 16.11 -11.30
CA HIS A 310 6.12 15.67 -10.76
C HIS A 310 5.91 14.95 -9.45
N THR A 311 6.14 13.62 -9.42
CA THR A 311 5.81 12.82 -8.25
C THR A 311 6.79 12.97 -7.08
N GLY A 312 8.00 13.41 -7.37
CA GLY A 312 9.13 13.38 -6.45
C GLY A 312 9.67 11.97 -6.20
N ASP A 313 9.13 10.95 -6.85
CA ASP A 313 9.62 9.57 -6.81
C ASP A 313 10.52 9.31 -8.02
N LEU A 314 11.63 8.62 -7.79
CA LEU A 314 12.61 8.28 -8.81
C LEU A 314 12.45 6.83 -9.24
N GLY A 315 12.63 6.56 -10.53
CA GLY A 315 12.40 5.22 -11.06
C GLY A 315 13.00 4.96 -12.42
N LEU A 316 12.71 3.76 -12.92
CA LEU A 316 13.02 3.26 -14.26
C LEU A 316 11.74 2.67 -14.85
N MET A 317 11.67 2.65 -16.17
CA MET A 317 10.61 1.96 -16.90
C MET A 317 11.24 1.04 -17.96
N ASP A 318 10.98 -0.27 -17.88
CA ASP A 318 11.52 -1.19 -18.87
C ASP A 318 10.82 -1.09 -20.24
N GLU A 319 11.35 -1.82 -21.23
CA GLU A 319 10.81 -1.84 -22.60
C GLU A 319 9.34 -2.33 -22.66
N ASP A 320 8.93 -3.16 -21.71
CA ASP A 320 7.55 -3.64 -21.58
C ASP A 320 6.67 -2.69 -20.75
N LYS A 321 7.16 -1.51 -20.39
CA LYS A 321 6.51 -0.48 -19.57
C LYS A 321 6.25 -0.89 -18.12
N ASN A 322 7.01 -1.83 -17.57
CA ASN A 322 6.95 -2.07 -16.13
C ASN A 322 7.73 -0.98 -15.40
N LEU A 323 7.11 -0.42 -14.36
CA LEU A 323 7.66 0.66 -13.54
C LEU A 323 8.40 0.09 -12.33
N PHE A 324 9.62 0.58 -12.08
CA PHE A 324 10.48 0.20 -10.96
C PHE A 324 10.84 1.44 -10.15
N ILE A 325 10.33 1.53 -8.93
CA ILE A 325 10.63 2.65 -8.03
C ILE A 325 11.99 2.41 -7.37
N LYS A 326 12.82 3.45 -7.34
CA LYS A 326 14.16 3.43 -6.74
C LYS A 326 14.21 4.14 -5.39
N GLY A 327 13.47 5.23 -5.23
CA GLY A 327 13.42 6.01 -4.02
C GLY A 327 12.79 7.36 -4.26
N ARG A 328 12.96 8.28 -3.30
CA ARG A 328 12.48 9.66 -3.42
C ARG A 328 13.61 10.61 -3.72
N SER A 329 13.36 11.62 -4.57
CA SER A 329 14.35 12.64 -4.92
C SER A 329 14.86 13.38 -3.67
N LYS A 330 13.96 13.70 -2.72
CA LYS A 330 14.30 14.39 -1.45
C LYS A 330 15.05 13.50 -0.44
N SER A 331 15.02 12.18 -0.60
CA SER A 331 15.74 11.23 0.27
C SER A 331 17.06 10.78 -0.32
N MET A 332 17.30 11.06 -1.60
CA MET A 332 18.50 10.66 -2.31
C MET A 332 19.73 11.28 -1.66
N LEU A 333 20.75 10.45 -1.45
CA LEU A 333 22.04 10.87 -0.95
C LEU A 333 23.06 10.89 -2.09
N LEU A 334 24.00 11.83 -2.05
CA LEU A 334 25.08 11.86 -3.00
C LEU A 334 26.30 11.15 -2.40
N GLY A 335 26.68 10.03 -2.98
CA GLY A 335 27.85 9.28 -2.53
C GLY A 335 29.17 10.00 -2.84
N PRO A 336 30.26 9.63 -2.16
CA PRO A 336 31.59 10.26 -2.36
C PRO A 336 32.12 10.18 -3.80
N SER A 337 31.64 9.23 -4.59
CA SER A 337 31.98 9.05 -6.00
C SER A 337 31.06 9.82 -6.97
N GLY A 338 30.18 10.70 -6.47
CA GLY A 338 29.18 11.40 -7.27
C GLY A 338 28.00 10.53 -7.73
N LYS A 339 27.90 9.30 -7.22
CA LYS A 339 26.78 8.39 -7.55
C LYS A 339 25.59 8.65 -6.62
N ASN A 340 24.41 8.62 -7.21
CA ASN A 340 23.17 8.67 -6.44
C ASN A 340 22.99 7.40 -5.61
N ILE A 341 22.65 7.57 -4.34
CA ILE A 341 22.36 6.49 -3.40
C ILE A 341 20.91 6.66 -2.98
N TYR A 342 20.16 5.59 -3.07
CA TYR A 342 18.76 5.54 -2.67
C TYR A 342 18.63 4.81 -1.33
N PRO A 343 18.43 5.53 -0.21
CA PRO A 343 18.39 4.93 1.12
C PRO A 343 17.36 3.81 1.25
N GLU A 344 16.23 3.94 0.56
CA GLU A 344 15.14 2.97 0.57
C GLU A 344 15.57 1.60 0.00
N GLU A 345 16.46 1.56 -0.98
CA GLU A 345 17.03 0.30 -1.50
C GLU A 345 17.88 -0.40 -0.43
N ILE A 346 18.69 0.35 0.29
CA ILE A 346 19.54 -0.17 1.38
C ILE A 346 18.66 -0.66 2.53
N GLU A 347 17.68 0.14 2.93
CA GLU A 347 16.72 -0.18 3.99
C GLU A 347 15.92 -1.45 3.68
N SER A 348 15.55 -1.66 2.43
CA SER A 348 14.87 -2.88 1.99
C SER A 348 15.72 -4.14 2.26
N VAL A 349 17.03 -4.09 2.02
CA VAL A 349 17.94 -5.18 2.32
C VAL A 349 18.13 -5.36 3.82
N ILE A 350 18.28 -4.27 4.58
CA ILE A 350 18.41 -4.31 6.04
C ILE A 350 17.16 -4.89 6.69
N ASN A 351 15.97 -4.44 6.28
CA ASN A 351 14.69 -4.87 6.84
C ASN A 351 14.36 -6.35 6.55
N SER A 352 15.09 -7.00 5.64
CA SER A 352 14.97 -8.44 5.40
C SER A 352 15.60 -9.30 6.50
N LYS A 353 16.52 -8.74 7.30
CA LYS A 353 17.24 -9.48 8.34
C LYS A 353 16.34 -9.77 9.55
N PRO A 354 16.44 -10.98 10.15
CA PRO A 354 15.64 -11.35 11.31
C PRO A 354 15.87 -10.42 12.51
N GLY A 355 14.79 -10.07 13.21
CA GLY A 355 14.87 -9.20 14.39
C GLY A 355 15.00 -7.71 14.09
N ILE A 356 14.95 -7.31 12.83
CA ILE A 356 14.84 -5.90 12.43
C ILE A 356 13.37 -5.62 12.10
N SER A 357 12.80 -4.64 12.76
CA SER A 357 11.44 -4.16 12.50
C SER A 357 11.45 -3.11 11.41
N GLU A 358 12.29 -2.10 11.57
CA GLU A 358 12.45 -0.97 10.64
C GLU A 358 13.88 -0.46 10.65
N SER A 359 14.28 0.17 9.57
CA SER A 359 15.57 0.85 9.48
C SER A 359 15.44 2.20 8.78
N LEU A 360 16.36 3.10 9.08
CA LEU A 360 16.47 4.42 8.45
C LEU A 360 17.95 4.69 8.13
N VAL A 361 18.25 4.83 6.85
CA VAL A 361 19.60 5.15 6.39
C VAL A 361 19.74 6.67 6.23
N VAL A 362 20.73 7.22 6.91
CA VAL A 362 21.04 8.66 6.92
C VAL A 362 22.51 8.89 6.57
N ASP A 363 22.81 10.08 6.07
CA ASP A 363 24.21 10.55 5.95
C ASP A 363 24.62 11.25 7.24
N ARG A 364 25.73 10.82 7.81
CA ARG A 364 26.38 11.52 8.90
C ARG A 364 27.84 11.80 8.53
N GLU A 365 28.14 13.03 8.21
CA GLU A 365 29.49 13.48 7.87
C GLU A 365 30.09 12.71 6.67
N GLY A 366 29.29 12.49 5.62
CA GLY A 366 29.69 11.76 4.42
C GLY A 366 29.77 10.24 4.59
N LYS A 367 29.25 9.70 5.71
CA LYS A 367 29.17 8.26 5.99
C LYS A 367 27.74 7.80 6.14
N MET A 368 27.36 6.76 5.42
CA MET A 368 26.06 6.15 5.57
C MET A 368 25.95 5.40 6.91
N VAL A 369 24.98 5.77 7.71
CA VAL A 369 24.63 5.15 8.99
C VAL A 369 23.21 4.64 8.92
N ALA A 370 22.97 3.41 9.34
CA ALA A 370 21.63 2.86 9.46
C ALA A 370 21.19 2.86 10.93
N LEU A 371 20.13 3.60 11.23
CA LEU A 371 19.43 3.52 12.51
C LEU A 371 18.48 2.34 12.45
N ILE A 372 18.56 1.41 13.41
CA ILE A 372 17.81 0.15 13.38
C ILE A 372 16.86 0.07 14.55
N TYR A 373 15.56 0.05 14.28
CA TYR A 373 14.54 -0.28 15.26
C TYR A 373 14.35 -1.80 15.31
N PRO A 374 14.62 -2.45 16.47
CA PRO A 374 14.55 -3.88 16.57
C PRO A 374 13.12 -4.39 16.73
N ASP A 375 12.91 -5.64 16.39
CA ASP A 375 11.71 -6.38 16.76
C ASP A 375 11.81 -6.79 18.24
N LYS A 376 11.05 -6.11 19.10
CA LYS A 376 11.07 -6.31 20.55
C LYS A 376 10.61 -7.72 20.96
N ASP A 377 9.68 -8.32 20.20
CA ASP A 377 9.23 -9.70 20.45
C ASP A 377 10.36 -10.70 20.12
N PHE A 378 11.05 -10.50 19.01
CA PHE A 378 12.22 -11.30 18.66
C PHE A 378 13.33 -11.21 19.71
N MET A 379 13.63 -10.00 20.20
CA MET A 379 14.61 -9.81 21.27
C MET A 379 14.20 -10.57 22.54
N LYS A 380 12.92 -10.45 22.94
CA LYS A 380 12.39 -11.13 24.12
C LYS A 380 12.43 -12.65 24.00
N GLU A 381 11.99 -13.19 22.87
CA GLU A 381 11.98 -14.66 22.62
C GLU A 381 13.38 -15.27 22.65
N ARG A 382 14.40 -14.50 22.28
CA ARG A 382 15.79 -14.96 22.24
C ARG A 382 16.65 -14.51 23.44
N GLY A 383 16.05 -13.77 24.37
CA GLY A 383 16.76 -13.26 25.54
C GLY A 383 17.88 -12.28 25.17
N LEU A 384 17.70 -11.49 24.09
CA LEU A 384 18.71 -10.53 23.65
C LEU A 384 18.63 -9.24 24.46
N THR A 385 19.79 -8.80 24.96
CA THR A 385 19.96 -7.45 25.51
C THR A 385 20.30 -6.46 24.42
N PRO A 386 20.25 -5.14 24.67
CA PRO A 386 20.68 -4.14 23.69
C PRO A 386 22.10 -4.39 23.16
N GLU A 387 23.04 -4.79 24.03
CA GLU A 387 24.44 -5.05 23.70
C GLU A 387 24.57 -6.27 22.76
N THR A 388 23.86 -7.35 23.09
CA THR A 388 23.87 -8.56 22.22
C THR A 388 23.13 -8.32 20.90
N MET A 389 22.08 -7.51 20.91
CA MET A 389 21.41 -7.08 19.68
C MET A 389 22.33 -6.22 18.82
N GLN A 390 23.08 -5.27 19.40
CA GLN A 390 24.06 -4.48 18.66
C GLN A 390 25.15 -5.36 18.03
N SER A 391 25.63 -6.37 18.75
CA SER A 391 26.62 -7.34 18.22
C SER A 391 26.05 -8.14 17.03
N LEU A 392 24.78 -8.50 17.06
CA LEU A 392 24.07 -9.15 15.95
C LEU A 392 23.93 -8.19 14.74
N LEU A 393 23.63 -6.91 15.01
CA LEU A 393 23.55 -5.87 13.95
C LEU A 393 24.90 -5.66 13.26
N ASP A 394 26.03 -5.75 14.00
CA ASP A 394 27.37 -5.66 13.41
C ASP A 394 27.70 -6.84 12.48
N GLN A 395 27.16 -8.02 12.79
CA GLN A 395 27.22 -9.17 11.89
C GLN A 395 26.35 -8.93 10.66
N TYR A 396 25.10 -8.51 10.82
CA TYR A 396 24.20 -8.21 9.70
C TYR A 396 24.73 -7.12 8.79
N ARG A 397 25.41 -6.10 9.33
CA ARG A 397 26.06 -5.07 8.52
C ARG A 397 27.07 -5.65 7.52
N LYS A 398 27.83 -6.66 7.93
CA LYS A 398 28.80 -7.33 7.03
C LYS A 398 28.05 -8.06 5.92
N GLU A 399 27.03 -8.84 6.27
CA GLU A 399 26.19 -9.56 5.30
C GLU A 399 25.49 -8.62 4.31
N VAL A 400 24.87 -7.54 4.81
CA VAL A 400 24.20 -6.53 3.98
C VAL A 400 25.19 -5.86 3.04
N ASN A 401 26.37 -5.51 3.51
CA ASN A 401 27.43 -4.89 2.68
C ASN A 401 28.01 -5.83 1.62
N GLU A 402 27.88 -7.15 1.77
CA GLU A 402 28.22 -8.12 0.73
C GLU A 402 27.17 -8.18 -0.38
N GLU A 403 25.90 -7.92 -0.05
CA GLU A 403 24.78 -7.88 -1.00
C GLU A 403 24.70 -6.55 -1.76
N LEU A 404 25.19 -5.45 -1.17
CA LEU A 404 25.11 -4.11 -1.73
C LEU A 404 26.30 -3.78 -2.65
N PRO A 405 26.07 -2.97 -3.71
CA PRO A 405 27.16 -2.36 -4.48
C PRO A 405 28.12 -1.60 -3.57
N GLY A 406 29.41 -1.59 -3.90
CA GLY A 406 30.45 -1.00 -3.05
C GLY A 406 30.23 0.46 -2.65
N PHE A 407 29.59 1.27 -3.52
CA PHE A 407 29.27 2.67 -3.24
C PHE A 407 28.04 2.87 -2.34
N MET A 408 27.25 1.81 -2.08
CA MET A 408 26.07 1.82 -1.20
C MET A 408 26.37 1.19 0.18
N ARG A 409 27.61 0.88 0.47
CA ARG A 409 27.96 0.22 1.74
C ARG A 409 27.70 1.10 2.94
N VAL A 410 27.05 0.51 3.95
CA VAL A 410 26.73 1.19 5.21
C VAL A 410 27.93 1.08 6.17
N HIS A 411 28.35 2.22 6.68
CA HIS A 411 29.50 2.31 7.58
C HIS A 411 29.20 1.71 8.94
N ARG A 412 28.02 1.99 9.50
CA ARG A 412 27.63 1.57 10.84
C ARG A 412 26.13 1.30 10.92
N PHE A 413 25.75 0.27 11.71
CA PHE A 413 24.40 0.05 12.18
C PHE A 413 24.32 0.51 13.62
N GLU A 414 23.34 1.33 13.96
CA GLU A 414 23.09 1.86 15.29
C GLU A 414 21.74 1.35 15.78
N LEU A 415 21.73 0.72 16.95
CA LEU A 415 20.49 0.30 17.59
C LEU A 415 19.70 1.52 18.06
N HIS A 416 18.48 1.63 17.61
CA HIS A 416 17.53 2.68 17.98
C HIS A 416 16.35 2.03 18.70
N MET A 417 16.25 2.20 20.01
CA MET A 417 15.28 1.47 20.85
C MET A 417 13.89 2.09 20.87
N ASP A 418 13.76 3.33 20.44
CA ASP A 418 12.50 4.04 20.38
C ASP A 418 11.85 3.88 18.99
N ASP A 419 10.52 3.91 18.96
CA ASP A 419 9.80 3.93 17.68
C ASP A 419 10.15 5.19 16.89
N PHE A 420 10.40 5.02 15.59
CA PHE A 420 10.56 6.19 14.72
C PHE A 420 9.28 7.02 14.68
N GLU A 421 9.42 8.34 14.71
CA GLU A 421 8.28 9.20 14.45
C GLU A 421 7.79 9.03 13.01
N LYS A 422 6.48 8.81 12.87
CA LYS A 422 5.85 8.51 11.59
C LYS A 422 4.77 9.50 11.21
N THR A 423 4.57 9.59 9.93
CA THR A 423 3.39 10.26 9.38
C THR A 423 2.14 9.38 9.63
N PRO A 424 0.91 9.92 9.49
CA PRO A 424 -0.31 9.10 9.54
C PRO A 424 -0.32 7.93 8.54
N LYS A 425 0.43 8.03 7.42
CA LYS A 425 0.65 6.95 6.44
C LYS A 425 1.69 5.91 6.87
N GLN A 426 2.16 5.95 8.13
CA GLN A 426 3.18 5.06 8.67
C GLN A 426 4.58 5.17 8.00
N SER A 427 4.87 6.25 7.28
CA SER A 427 6.21 6.56 6.75
C SER A 427 7.04 7.29 7.79
N ILE A 428 8.31 6.91 7.95
CA ILE A 428 9.24 7.55 8.90
C ILE A 428 9.48 9.01 8.49
N LYS A 429 9.40 9.93 9.45
CA LYS A 429 9.74 11.34 9.26
C LYS A 429 11.27 11.52 9.24
N ARG A 430 11.91 11.21 8.10
CA ARG A 430 13.37 11.19 7.92
C ARG A 430 14.06 12.47 8.40
N PHE A 431 13.45 13.64 8.16
CA PHE A 431 14.01 14.95 8.50
C PHE A 431 14.28 15.15 10.02
N LEU A 432 13.72 14.32 10.88
CA LEU A 432 13.98 14.36 12.33
C LEU A 432 15.28 13.61 12.72
N TYR A 433 15.89 12.87 11.83
CA TYR A 433 17.00 11.96 12.12
C TYR A 433 18.26 12.25 11.27
N GLN A 434 18.17 13.23 10.37
CA GLN A 434 19.28 13.68 9.51
C GLN A 434 20.29 14.53 10.28
#